data_6cad8fd319a0e57ed7051cc893a20444
#
_entry.id   6cad8fd319a0e57ed7051cc893a20444
#
_cell.length_a   1.000
_cell.length_b   1.000
_cell.length_c   1.000
_cell.angle_alpha   90.00
_cell.angle_beta   90.00
_cell.angle_gamma   90.00
#
_symmetry.space_group_name_H-M   'P 1'
#
loop_
_entity.id
_entity.type
_entity.pdbx_description
1 polymer ?
#
loop_
_entity_poly.entity_id
_entity_poly.type
_entity_poly.pdbx_seq_one_letter_code
_entity_poly.pdbx_strand_id
1 'polypeptide(L)' 'MTREEMIQFVIDGGKEFGEDYTNKGLEKMSDEELKKQVEWVDYLLGK' A
#
# COMPACT_ATOMS: atom_id res chain seq x y z
N MET A 1 -7.94 2.64 -9.52
CA MET A 1 -7.86 3.10 -8.12
C MET A 1 -7.44 4.55 -8.03
N THR A 2 -8.05 5.29 -7.13
CA THR A 2 -7.58 6.63 -6.83
C THR A 2 -6.36 6.54 -5.91
N ARG A 3 -5.66 7.67 -5.74
CA ARG A 3 -4.54 7.72 -4.83
C ARG A 3 -4.95 7.29 -3.41
N GLU A 4 -6.08 7.82 -2.96
CA GLU A 4 -6.55 7.50 -1.61
C GLU A 4 -6.85 6.02 -1.46
N GLU A 5 -7.42 5.42 -2.49
CA GLU A 5 -7.71 3.99 -2.46
C GLU A 5 -6.43 3.16 -2.42
N MET A 6 -5.42 3.59 -3.17
CA MET A 6 -4.14 2.89 -3.16
C MET A 6 -3.48 2.97 -1.79
N ILE A 7 -3.49 4.15 -1.20
CA ILE A 7 -2.91 4.35 0.13
C ILE A 7 -3.63 3.47 1.15
N GLN A 8 -4.95 3.49 1.12
CA GLN A 8 -5.75 2.71 2.05
C GLN A 8 -5.52 1.21 1.87
N PHE A 9 -5.43 0.78 0.62
CA PHE A 9 -5.17 -0.63 0.32
C PHE A 9 -3.84 -1.08 0.90
N VAL A 10 -2.81 -0.27 0.75
CA VAL A 10 -1.49 -0.61 1.27
C VAL A 10 -1.50 -0.67 2.80
N ILE A 11 -2.16 0.29 3.42
CA ILE A 11 -2.25 0.31 4.89
C ILE A 11 -3.00 -0.91 5.40
N ASP A 12 -4.15 -1.18 4.83
CA ASP A 12 -4.97 -2.31 5.27
C ASP A 12 -4.28 -3.65 5.01
N GLY A 13 -3.69 -3.78 3.82
CA GLY A 13 -2.97 -5.00 3.47
C GLY A 13 -1.75 -5.21 4.35
N GLY A 14 -1.06 -4.11 4.68
CA GLY A 14 0.12 -4.20 5.54
C GLY A 14 -0.23 -4.71 6.93
N LYS A 15 -1.39 -4.32 7.45
CA LYS A 15 -1.82 -4.77 8.77
C LYS A 15 -1.96 -6.28 8.85
N GLU A 16 -2.31 -6.91 7.75
CA GLU A 16 -2.44 -8.37 7.70
C GLU A 16 -1.09 -9.06 7.94
N PHE A 17 0.00 -8.35 7.68
CA PHE A 17 1.34 -8.89 7.87
C PHE A 17 2.04 -8.30 9.09
N GLY A 18 1.31 -7.54 9.90
CA GLY A 18 1.89 -6.92 11.06
C GLY A 18 2.75 -5.71 10.75
N GLU A 19 2.62 -5.15 9.54
CA GLU A 19 3.39 -3.98 9.12
C GLU A 19 2.59 -2.72 9.35
N ASP A 20 3.28 -1.65 9.72
CA ASP A 20 2.65 -0.35 9.91
C ASP A 20 3.08 0.58 8.79
N TYR A 21 2.28 0.61 7.74
CA TYR A 21 2.58 1.45 6.59
C TYR A 21 2.14 2.90 6.75
N THR A 22 1.46 3.21 7.84
CA THR A 22 1.00 4.59 8.06
C THR A 22 2.18 5.55 8.20
N ASN A 23 3.33 5.04 8.65
CA ASN A 23 4.53 5.83 8.83
C ASN A 23 5.49 5.79 7.65
N LYS A 24 5.07 5.20 6.56
CA LYS A 24 5.94 5.05 5.38
C LYS A 24 5.90 6.24 4.42
N GLY A 25 5.13 7.28 4.76
CA GLY A 25 5.06 8.45 3.91
C GLY A 25 4.33 8.21 2.60
N LEU A 26 3.32 7.37 2.62
CA LEU A 26 2.58 7.02 1.41
C LEU A 26 1.98 8.24 0.71
N GLU A 27 1.57 9.23 1.49
CA GLU A 27 0.97 10.44 0.94
C GLU A 27 1.97 11.26 0.11
N LYS A 28 3.26 11.06 0.35
CA LYS A 28 4.31 11.77 -0.37
C LYS A 28 4.80 11.01 -1.59
N MET A 29 4.36 9.78 -1.76
CA MET A 29 4.78 8.98 -2.89
C MET A 29 4.07 9.40 -4.16
N SER A 30 4.76 9.24 -5.30
CA SER A 30 4.13 9.45 -6.60
C SER A 30 3.14 8.33 -6.87
N ASP A 31 2.27 8.54 -7.87
CA ASP A 31 1.31 7.52 -8.24
C ASP A 31 1.99 6.23 -8.67
N GLU A 32 3.12 6.34 -9.35
CA GLU A 32 3.87 5.16 -9.77
C GLU A 32 4.40 4.38 -8.58
N GLU A 33 4.91 5.08 -7.59
CA GLU A 33 5.42 4.43 -6.39
C GLU A 33 4.31 3.77 -5.60
N LEU A 34 3.17 4.46 -5.49
CA LEU A 34 2.00 3.88 -4.82
C LEU A 34 1.55 2.63 -5.53
N LYS A 35 1.55 2.67 -6.85
CA LYS A 35 1.14 1.52 -7.65
C LYS A 35 2.03 0.32 -7.37
N LYS A 36 3.33 0.55 -7.25
CA LYS A 36 4.28 -0.52 -6.93
C LYS A 36 4.00 -1.11 -5.55
N GLN A 37 3.66 -0.25 -4.59
CA GLN A 37 3.32 -0.73 -3.26
C GLN A 37 2.05 -1.58 -3.29
N VAL A 38 1.06 -1.13 -4.05
CA VAL A 38 -0.19 -1.88 -4.21
C VAL A 38 0.09 -3.26 -4.80
N GLU A 39 0.91 -3.31 -5.84
CA GLU A 39 1.25 -4.58 -6.48
C GLU A 39 1.97 -5.51 -5.52
N TRP A 40 2.87 -4.97 -4.72
CA TRP A 40 3.61 -5.76 -3.74
C TRP A 40 2.67 -6.34 -2.69
N VAL A 41 1.80 -5.49 -2.14
CA VAL A 41 0.85 -5.94 -1.12
C VAL A 41 -0.13 -6.96 -1.71
N ASP A 42 -0.60 -6.69 -2.93
CA ASP A 42 -1.52 -7.60 -3.60
C ASP A 42 -0.87 -8.97 -3.80
N TYR A 43 0.40 -8.98 -4.18
CA TYR A 43 1.14 -10.22 -4.33
C TYR A 43 1.19 -10.99 -3.01
N LEU A 44 1.49 -10.30 -1.92
CA LEU A 44 1.56 -10.93 -0.61
C LEU A 44 0.20 -11.46 -0.17
N LEU A 45 -0.85 -10.71 -0.42
CA LEU A 45 -2.21 -11.12 -0.04
C LEU A 45 -2.70 -12.30 -0.88
N GLY A 46 -2.24 -12.37 -2.12
CA GLY A 46 -2.62 -13.44 -3.02
C GLY A 46 -1.95 -14.76 -2.75
N LYS A 47 -1.04 -14.77 -1.82
CA LYS A 47 -0.34 -15.99 -1.41
C LYS A 47 -0.85 -16.47 -0.09
#